data_c4271be9b05889073a1d2f49d86bacf6
#
_entry.id   c4271be9b05889073a1d2f49d86bacf6
#
_cell.length_a   1.000
_cell.length_b   1.000
_cell.length_c   1.000
_cell.angle_alpha   90.00
_cell.angle_beta   90.00
_cell.angle_gamma   90.00
#
_symmetry.space_group_name_H-M   'P 1'
#
loop_
_entity.id
_entity.type
_entity.pdbx_description
1 polymer ?
#
loop_
_entity_poly.entity_id
_entity_poly.type
_entity_poly.pdbx_seq_one_letter_code
_entity_poly.pdbx_strand_id
1 'polypeptide(L)'
;MNVDIYVVKVGTSVLSDGKGISEEAIKNISYQICDLIDERRRFILVSSGAILSGITVLGLNTTPQKLRLTDKQVCASIGQPYLMSLYEKYFREKGVVTAQILLTEEDLANKIAYKNVWRTMNALLKRNVVPIVNENDAVSVRELLPVNPYVPDDVRFGDNDRLSAIIASKVKSKMLIILSDVDGYYETAPDGTKRLVKEIRVLNNSMIKYAKGQGALGRGGMKSKLEAAKIVAETGIPVVIANGKRPNIIKEILDGADVGTKILPAKSK
;
A
#
# COMPACT_ATOMS: atom_id res chain seq x y z
N MET A 1 2.09 -19.34 -19.85
CA MET A 1 1.66 -19.64 -18.48
C MET A 1 1.06 -18.36 -17.89
N ASN A 2 -0.13 -18.46 -17.27
CA ASN A 2 -0.68 -17.29 -16.54
C ASN A 2 0.16 -17.06 -15.29
N VAL A 3 0.70 -15.87 -15.17
CA VAL A 3 1.46 -15.42 -14.00
C VAL A 3 0.49 -14.74 -13.04
N ASP A 4 0.46 -15.17 -11.79
CA ASP A 4 -0.33 -14.56 -10.72
C ASP A 4 0.40 -13.32 -10.20
N ILE A 5 -0.26 -12.17 -10.26
CA ILE A 5 0.28 -10.90 -9.76
C ILE A 5 -0.34 -10.62 -8.39
N TYR A 6 0.49 -10.34 -7.42
CA TYR A 6 0.09 -9.91 -6.07
C TYR A 6 0.48 -8.46 -5.84
N VAL A 7 -0.43 -7.67 -5.28
CA VAL A 7 -0.14 -6.29 -4.87
C VAL A 7 -0.04 -6.27 -3.36
N VAL A 8 1.10 -5.81 -2.85
CA VAL A 8 1.35 -5.65 -1.41
C VAL A 8 1.47 -4.16 -1.12
N LYS A 9 0.58 -3.64 -0.29
CA LYS A 9 0.66 -2.26 0.21
C LYS A 9 1.22 -2.25 1.62
N VAL A 10 2.21 -1.41 1.86
CA VAL A 10 2.84 -1.25 3.18
C VAL A 10 2.64 0.18 3.69
N GLY A 11 2.01 0.30 4.86
CA GLY A 11 1.78 1.59 5.51
C GLY A 11 2.99 2.12 6.26
N THR A 12 3.07 3.44 6.45
CA THR A 12 4.15 4.10 7.20
C THR A 12 4.31 3.55 8.61
N SER A 13 3.21 3.20 9.29
CA SER A 13 3.24 2.63 10.65
C SER A 13 3.90 1.25 10.74
N VAL A 14 3.88 0.47 9.65
CA VAL A 14 4.60 -0.81 9.54
C VAL A 14 6.10 -0.59 9.41
N LEU A 15 6.49 0.45 8.64
CA LEU A 15 7.87 0.79 8.36
C LEU A 15 8.53 1.67 9.43
N SER A 16 7.81 1.99 10.51
CA SER A 16 8.30 2.83 11.61
C SER A 16 8.63 2.01 12.85
N ASP A 17 9.74 2.35 13.50
CA ASP A 17 10.09 1.88 14.84
C ASP A 17 9.61 2.80 15.96
N GLY A 18 8.87 3.86 15.61
CA GLY A 18 8.41 4.91 16.52
C GLY A 18 9.34 6.11 16.63
N LYS A 19 10.60 6.00 16.19
CA LYS A 19 11.59 7.09 16.15
C LYS A 19 11.85 7.56 14.72
N GLY A 20 11.71 6.67 13.74
CA GLY A 20 11.96 6.97 12.35
C GLY A 20 11.57 5.78 11.45
N ILE A 21 12.22 5.74 10.28
CA ILE A 21 12.08 4.61 9.38
C ILE A 21 12.87 3.41 9.90
N SER A 22 12.24 2.24 9.91
CA SER A 22 12.84 0.99 10.38
C SER A 22 13.47 0.21 9.22
N GLU A 23 14.78 0.13 9.19
CA GLU A 23 15.52 -0.68 8.22
C GLU A 23 15.14 -2.17 8.35
N GLU A 24 14.95 -2.65 9.59
CA GLU A 24 14.56 -4.05 9.85
C GLU A 24 13.16 -4.38 9.30
N ALA A 25 12.21 -3.45 9.41
CA ALA A 25 10.88 -3.64 8.83
C ALA A 25 10.95 -3.71 7.29
N ILE A 26 11.76 -2.85 6.66
CA ILE A 26 11.97 -2.87 5.21
C ILE A 26 12.61 -4.19 4.79
N LYS A 27 13.64 -4.64 5.51
CA LYS A 27 14.32 -5.93 5.29
C LYS A 27 13.34 -7.10 5.38
N ASN A 28 12.54 -7.15 6.45
CA ASN A 28 11.55 -8.21 6.66
C ASN A 28 10.54 -8.30 5.50
N ILE A 29 9.97 -7.16 5.08
CA ILE A 29 9.02 -7.13 3.95
C ILE A 29 9.70 -7.54 2.65
N SER A 30 10.91 -7.03 2.37
CA SER A 30 11.67 -7.34 1.16
C SER A 30 11.97 -8.84 1.07
N TYR A 31 12.44 -9.44 2.16
CA TYR A 31 12.77 -10.86 2.19
C TYR A 31 11.54 -11.75 2.02
N GLN A 32 10.42 -11.43 2.68
CA GLN A 32 9.18 -12.18 2.48
C GLN A 32 8.73 -12.18 1.01
N ILE A 33 8.81 -11.03 0.33
CA ILE A 33 8.47 -10.93 -1.09
C ILE A 33 9.45 -11.74 -1.93
N CYS A 34 10.77 -11.60 -1.70
CA CYS A 34 11.77 -12.33 -2.46
C CYS A 34 11.60 -13.85 -2.34
N ASP A 35 11.36 -14.36 -1.13
CA ASP A 35 11.20 -15.80 -0.87
C ASP A 35 9.91 -16.38 -1.50
N LEU A 36 8.98 -15.52 -1.92
CA LEU A 36 7.71 -15.90 -2.54
C LEU A 36 7.69 -15.72 -4.07
N ILE A 37 8.69 -15.06 -4.65
CA ILE A 37 8.83 -14.92 -6.10
C ILE A 37 9.24 -16.26 -6.68
N ASP A 38 8.49 -16.72 -7.70
CA ASP A 38 8.78 -17.94 -8.44
C ASP A 38 8.38 -17.78 -9.93
N GLU A 39 8.32 -18.87 -10.69
CA GLU A 39 7.93 -18.83 -12.11
C GLU A 39 6.48 -18.36 -12.33
N ARG A 40 5.60 -18.49 -11.33
CA ARG A 40 4.17 -18.20 -11.43
C ARG A 40 3.74 -16.96 -10.64
N ARG A 41 4.55 -16.47 -9.69
CA ARG A 41 4.20 -15.36 -8.81
C ARG A 41 5.04 -14.12 -9.07
N ARG A 42 4.39 -12.98 -9.22
CA ARG A 42 4.99 -11.65 -9.34
C ARG A 42 4.39 -10.72 -8.31
N PHE A 43 5.17 -9.77 -7.85
CA PHE A 43 4.75 -8.82 -6.84
C PHE A 43 4.90 -7.38 -7.34
N ILE A 44 3.96 -6.54 -6.93
CA ILE A 44 4.05 -5.08 -6.98
C ILE A 44 3.98 -4.61 -5.53
N LEU A 45 4.95 -3.82 -5.11
CA LEU A 45 4.98 -3.22 -3.78
C LEU A 45 4.50 -1.78 -3.87
N VAL A 46 3.45 -1.42 -3.11
CA VAL A 46 3.02 -0.02 -2.94
C VAL A 46 3.47 0.43 -1.56
N SER A 47 4.49 1.27 -1.49
CA SER A 47 5.15 1.63 -0.24
C SER A 47 4.88 3.08 0.14
N SER A 48 4.43 3.28 1.37
CA SER A 48 4.50 4.57 2.05
C SER A 48 5.88 4.78 2.69
N GLY A 49 6.09 5.91 3.36
CA GLY A 49 7.26 6.12 4.22
C GLY A 49 8.29 7.13 3.70
N ALA A 50 8.09 7.71 2.51
CA ALA A 50 9.04 8.70 1.96
C ALA A 50 9.22 9.91 2.89
N ILE A 51 8.13 10.53 3.37
CA ILE A 51 8.21 11.67 4.29
C ILE A 51 8.88 11.28 5.61
N LEU A 52 8.53 10.11 6.18
CA LEU A 52 9.16 9.62 7.41
C LEU A 52 10.66 9.35 7.21
N SER A 53 11.04 8.80 6.06
CA SER A 53 12.45 8.60 5.69
C SER A 53 13.21 9.93 5.64
N GLY A 54 12.61 10.98 5.08
CA GLY A 54 13.20 12.33 5.06
C GLY A 54 13.34 12.93 6.45
N ILE A 55 12.35 12.77 7.32
CA ILE A 55 12.41 13.15 8.73
C ILE A 55 13.61 12.47 9.41
N THR A 56 13.78 11.15 9.16
CA THR A 56 14.89 10.37 9.71
C THR A 56 16.24 10.87 9.22
N VAL A 57 16.39 11.07 7.90
CA VAL A 57 17.66 11.55 7.29
C VAL A 57 18.04 12.95 7.79
N LEU A 58 17.05 13.83 7.95
CA LEU A 58 17.26 15.19 8.45
C LEU A 58 17.40 15.27 9.97
N GLY A 59 17.22 14.17 10.71
CA GLY A 59 17.28 14.16 12.18
C GLY A 59 16.21 15.03 12.85
N LEU A 60 15.03 15.19 12.22
CA LEU A 60 13.98 16.06 12.73
C LEU A 60 13.19 15.38 13.86
N ASN A 61 13.00 16.10 14.96
CA ASN A 61 12.14 15.62 16.07
C ASN A 61 10.67 16.02 15.82
N THR A 62 10.04 15.38 14.84
CA THR A 62 8.66 15.67 14.43
C THR A 62 7.99 14.45 13.83
N THR A 63 6.73 14.59 13.46
CA THR A 63 5.97 13.55 12.75
C THR A 63 5.42 14.10 11.43
N PRO A 64 5.14 13.24 10.42
CA PRO A 64 4.60 13.71 9.13
C PRO A 64 3.35 14.58 9.26
N GLN A 65 2.50 14.33 10.26
CA GLN A 65 1.25 15.06 10.48
C GLN A 65 1.46 16.52 10.94
N LYS A 66 2.58 16.79 11.62
CA LYS A 66 2.92 18.12 12.14
C LYS A 66 3.64 19.00 11.12
N LEU A 67 4.08 18.45 10.00
CA LEU A 67 4.78 19.20 8.97
C LEU A 67 3.80 19.99 8.10
N ARG A 68 4.20 21.20 7.71
CA ARG A 68 3.54 21.98 6.65
C ARG A 68 3.76 21.31 5.30
N LEU A 69 2.95 21.64 4.31
CA LEU A 69 3.03 21.04 2.98
C LEU A 69 4.44 21.08 2.39
N THR A 70 5.07 22.26 2.35
CA THR A 70 6.42 22.42 1.80
C THR A 70 7.45 21.56 2.54
N ASP A 71 7.35 21.46 3.87
CA ASP A 71 8.26 20.65 4.67
C ASP A 71 8.04 19.15 4.38
N LYS A 72 6.80 18.72 4.11
CA LYS A 72 6.49 17.35 3.66
C LYS A 72 7.11 17.07 2.29
N GLN A 73 6.99 18.00 1.33
CA GLN A 73 7.59 17.88 0.00
C GLN A 73 9.12 17.79 0.07
N VAL A 74 9.75 18.62 0.91
CA VAL A 74 11.19 18.55 1.17
C VAL A 74 11.57 17.20 1.77
N CYS A 75 10.87 16.75 2.82
CA CYS A 75 11.12 15.44 3.42
C CYS A 75 10.90 14.30 2.41
N ALA A 76 9.85 14.36 1.59
CA ALA A 76 9.60 13.35 0.57
C ALA A 76 10.72 13.30 -0.47
N SER A 77 11.20 14.46 -0.93
CA SER A 77 12.28 14.55 -1.93
C SER A 77 13.60 13.96 -1.41
N ILE A 78 13.90 14.13 -0.12
CA ILE A 78 15.10 13.56 0.53
C ILE A 78 14.88 12.09 0.88
N GLY A 79 13.71 11.77 1.39
CA GLY A 79 13.42 10.47 1.95
C GLY A 79 13.10 9.40 0.91
N GLN A 80 12.53 9.76 -0.23
CA GLN A 80 12.20 8.79 -1.27
C GLN A 80 13.45 8.08 -1.83
N PRO A 81 14.54 8.75 -2.20
CA PRO A 81 15.77 8.09 -2.60
C PRO A 81 16.36 7.20 -1.49
N TYR A 82 16.33 7.66 -0.24
CA TYR A 82 16.79 6.87 0.90
C TYR A 82 15.95 5.61 1.12
N LEU A 83 14.63 5.72 1.09
CA LEU A 83 13.71 4.58 1.17
C LEU A 83 13.98 3.56 0.07
N MET A 84 14.18 4.04 -1.16
CA MET A 84 14.48 3.18 -2.31
C MET A 84 15.84 2.49 -2.17
N SER A 85 16.85 3.18 -1.64
CA SER A 85 18.17 2.56 -1.42
C SER A 85 18.10 1.40 -0.43
N LEU A 86 17.25 1.50 0.62
CA LEU A 86 17.02 0.42 1.56
C LEU A 86 16.31 -0.77 0.91
N TYR A 87 15.26 -0.52 0.14
CA TYR A 87 14.59 -1.59 -0.60
C TYR A 87 15.55 -2.25 -1.59
N GLU A 88 16.24 -1.46 -2.41
CA GLU A 88 17.22 -1.99 -3.38
C GLU A 88 18.28 -2.87 -2.71
N LYS A 89 18.82 -2.43 -1.57
CA LYS A 89 19.80 -3.22 -0.79
C LYS A 89 19.25 -4.61 -0.48
N TYR A 90 18.09 -4.71 0.14
CA TYR A 90 17.56 -5.99 0.62
C TYR A 90 17.00 -6.89 -0.47
N PHE A 91 16.39 -6.33 -1.51
CA PHE A 91 16.00 -7.11 -2.68
C PHE A 91 17.22 -7.65 -3.43
N ARG A 92 18.26 -6.83 -3.57
CA ARG A 92 19.51 -7.22 -4.24
C ARG A 92 20.26 -8.32 -3.49
N GLU A 93 20.27 -8.33 -2.16
CA GLU A 93 20.84 -9.41 -1.33
C GLU A 93 20.21 -10.79 -1.65
N LYS A 94 18.98 -10.79 -2.14
CA LYS A 94 18.25 -11.98 -2.61
C LYS A 94 18.27 -12.16 -4.14
N GLY A 95 19.08 -11.39 -4.87
CA GLY A 95 19.20 -11.46 -6.33
C GLY A 95 17.98 -10.91 -7.09
N VAL A 96 17.10 -10.15 -6.43
CA VAL A 96 15.89 -9.58 -7.03
C VAL A 96 16.13 -8.12 -7.40
N VAL A 97 15.75 -7.75 -8.63
CA VAL A 97 15.86 -6.37 -9.13
C VAL A 97 14.55 -5.64 -8.82
N THR A 98 14.67 -4.38 -8.38
CA THR A 98 13.53 -3.48 -8.15
C THR A 98 13.51 -2.32 -9.13
N ALA A 99 12.35 -1.70 -9.31
CA ALA A 99 12.23 -0.47 -10.10
C ALA A 99 11.26 0.50 -9.41
N GLN A 100 11.68 1.76 -9.25
CA GLN A 100 10.83 2.80 -8.72
C GLN A 100 9.82 3.29 -9.76
N ILE A 101 8.56 3.47 -9.34
CA ILE A 101 7.51 4.16 -10.09
C ILE A 101 6.86 5.17 -9.15
N LEU A 102 6.99 6.46 -9.47
CA LEU A 102 6.32 7.54 -8.75
C LEU A 102 5.17 8.06 -9.60
N LEU A 103 4.00 8.19 -8.98
CA LEU A 103 2.77 8.58 -9.67
C LEU A 103 2.09 9.75 -8.97
N THR A 104 1.49 10.62 -9.77
CA THR A 104 0.49 11.59 -9.31
C THR A 104 -0.89 11.20 -9.83
N GLU A 105 -1.94 11.85 -9.31
CA GLU A 105 -3.31 11.65 -9.83
C GLU A 105 -3.42 12.09 -11.29
N GLU A 106 -2.69 13.15 -11.66
CA GLU A 106 -2.63 13.68 -13.02
C GLU A 106 -2.04 12.67 -14.00
N ASP A 107 -1.02 11.88 -13.59
CA ASP A 107 -0.44 10.82 -14.42
C ASP A 107 -1.48 9.75 -14.76
N LEU A 108 -2.36 9.44 -13.82
CA LEU A 108 -3.44 8.47 -14.03
C LEU A 108 -4.62 9.05 -14.79
N ALA A 109 -4.87 10.37 -14.71
CA ALA A 109 -5.91 11.06 -15.47
C ALA A 109 -5.52 11.30 -16.92
N ASN A 110 -4.24 11.48 -17.22
CA ASN A 110 -3.74 11.70 -18.57
C ASN A 110 -3.68 10.39 -19.36
N LYS A 111 -4.39 10.30 -20.47
CA LYS A 111 -4.49 9.07 -21.30
C LYS A 111 -3.14 8.53 -21.78
N ILE A 112 -2.18 9.43 -22.10
CA ILE A 112 -0.86 9.03 -22.61
C ILE A 112 0.01 8.52 -21.46
N ALA A 113 0.11 9.28 -20.37
CA ALA A 113 0.85 8.89 -19.17
C ALA A 113 0.29 7.58 -18.60
N TYR A 114 -1.03 7.46 -18.48
CA TYR A 114 -1.72 6.25 -18.05
C TYR A 114 -1.30 5.01 -18.88
N LYS A 115 -1.35 5.08 -20.22
CA LYS A 115 -0.89 3.97 -21.06
C LYS A 115 0.58 3.62 -20.84
N ASN A 116 1.43 4.63 -20.66
CA ASN A 116 2.86 4.44 -20.44
C ASN A 116 3.14 3.77 -19.09
N VAL A 117 2.46 4.20 -18.01
CA VAL A 117 2.56 3.59 -16.69
C VAL A 117 2.30 2.07 -16.77
N TRP A 118 1.17 1.68 -17.37
CA TRP A 118 0.80 0.26 -17.45
C TRP A 118 1.69 -0.54 -18.41
N ARG A 119 2.15 0.06 -19.50
CA ARG A 119 3.12 -0.58 -20.39
C ARG A 119 4.45 -0.84 -19.69
N THR A 120 4.95 0.14 -18.95
CA THR A 120 6.19 0.01 -18.17
C THR A 120 6.02 -1.02 -17.04
N MET A 121 4.94 -0.95 -16.27
CA MET A 121 4.64 -1.92 -15.21
C MET A 121 4.64 -3.35 -15.74
N ASN A 122 3.91 -3.61 -16.84
CA ASN A 122 3.88 -4.93 -17.46
C ASN A 122 5.25 -5.37 -17.99
N ALA A 123 6.05 -4.45 -18.52
CA ALA A 123 7.39 -4.76 -19.00
C ALA A 123 8.36 -5.13 -17.87
N LEU A 124 8.23 -4.50 -16.70
CA LEU A 124 8.98 -4.82 -15.51
C LEU A 124 8.62 -6.21 -14.98
N LEU A 125 7.32 -6.48 -14.81
CA LEU A 125 6.82 -7.78 -14.33
C LEU A 125 7.27 -8.95 -15.24
N LYS A 126 7.24 -8.76 -16.57
CA LYS A 126 7.76 -9.76 -17.55
C LYS A 126 9.26 -10.03 -17.40
N ARG A 127 10.02 -9.10 -16.83
CA ARG A 127 11.47 -9.24 -16.59
C ARG A 127 11.80 -9.69 -15.16
N ASN A 128 10.81 -10.13 -14.39
CA ASN A 128 10.95 -10.49 -12.98
C ASN A 128 11.48 -9.35 -12.10
N VAL A 129 11.25 -8.10 -12.50
CA VAL A 129 11.56 -6.92 -11.72
C VAL A 129 10.36 -6.59 -10.82
N VAL A 130 10.60 -6.29 -9.56
CA VAL A 130 9.55 -5.86 -8.61
C VAL A 130 9.36 -4.34 -8.73
N PRO A 131 8.23 -3.87 -9.25
CA PRO A 131 7.91 -2.44 -9.20
C PRO A 131 7.62 -2.02 -7.76
N ILE A 132 8.28 -0.95 -7.30
CA ILE A 132 7.98 -0.29 -6.03
C ILE A 132 7.33 1.04 -6.37
N VAL A 133 6.05 1.15 -6.05
CA VAL A 133 5.20 2.29 -6.41
C VAL A 133 4.94 3.15 -5.19
N ASN A 134 4.99 4.46 -5.36
CA ASN A 134 4.59 5.44 -4.36
C ASN A 134 3.93 6.65 -5.04
N GLU A 135 3.20 7.45 -4.26
CA GLU A 135 2.83 8.80 -4.68
C GLU A 135 4.10 9.66 -4.85
N ASN A 136 4.11 10.53 -5.85
CA ASN A 136 5.16 11.54 -6.00
C ASN A 136 4.86 12.74 -5.10
N ASP A 137 5.05 12.54 -3.79
CA ASP A 137 4.79 13.56 -2.77
C ASP A 137 5.62 14.86 -2.96
N ALA A 138 6.72 14.80 -3.74
CA ALA A 138 7.56 15.97 -4.00
C ALA A 138 6.85 17.03 -4.88
N VAL A 139 5.96 16.59 -5.75
CA VAL A 139 5.26 17.47 -6.72
C VAL A 139 3.74 17.37 -6.64
N SER A 140 3.21 16.52 -5.77
CA SER A 140 1.77 16.38 -5.57
C SER A 140 1.16 17.68 -5.05
N VAL A 141 0.12 18.16 -5.72
CA VAL A 141 -0.60 19.39 -5.37
C VAL A 141 -1.87 19.15 -4.55
N ARG A 142 -2.15 17.90 -4.18
CA ARG A 142 -3.41 17.51 -3.56
C ARG A 142 -3.72 18.24 -2.24
N GLU A 143 -2.72 18.60 -1.44
CA GLU A 143 -2.94 19.37 -0.22
C GLU A 143 -3.24 20.85 -0.51
N LEU A 144 -2.86 21.33 -1.70
CA LEU A 144 -3.18 22.69 -2.18
C LEU A 144 -4.56 22.71 -2.88
N LEU A 145 -4.89 21.66 -3.60
CA LEU A 145 -6.12 21.50 -4.35
C LEU A 145 -6.81 20.20 -3.92
N PRO A 146 -7.52 20.19 -2.78
CA PRO A 146 -8.15 18.97 -2.24
C PRO A 146 -9.11 18.28 -3.22
N VAL A 147 -9.67 19.05 -4.15
CA VAL A 147 -10.49 18.56 -5.27
C VAL A 147 -9.95 19.17 -6.55
N ASN A 148 -9.11 18.42 -7.26
CA ASN A 148 -8.66 18.85 -8.58
C ASN A 148 -9.78 18.52 -9.60
N PRO A 149 -10.43 19.54 -10.22
CA PRO A 149 -11.55 19.33 -11.15
C PRO A 149 -11.14 18.63 -12.45
N TYR A 150 -9.84 18.60 -12.75
CA TYR A 150 -9.29 17.95 -13.96
C TYR A 150 -8.95 16.47 -13.75
N VAL A 151 -9.09 15.95 -12.52
CA VAL A 151 -8.82 14.54 -12.19
C VAL A 151 -10.13 13.82 -11.96
N PRO A 152 -10.48 12.81 -12.79
CA PRO A 152 -11.66 11.98 -12.58
C PRO A 152 -11.64 11.23 -11.22
N ASP A 153 -12.81 11.02 -10.61
CA ASP A 153 -12.93 10.42 -9.28
C ASP A 153 -12.37 8.99 -9.18
N ASP A 154 -12.44 8.23 -10.27
CA ASP A 154 -11.97 6.86 -10.34
C ASP A 154 -10.44 6.72 -10.29
N VAL A 155 -9.69 7.77 -10.66
CA VAL A 155 -8.23 7.80 -10.60
C VAL A 155 -7.67 8.65 -9.46
N ARG A 156 -8.53 9.32 -8.68
CA ARG A 156 -8.09 10.05 -7.47
C ARG A 156 -7.61 9.06 -6.41
N PHE A 157 -6.47 9.35 -5.80
CA PHE A 157 -6.01 8.60 -4.64
C PHE A 157 -5.56 9.55 -3.54
N GLY A 158 -6.26 9.50 -2.42
CA GLY A 158 -5.96 10.30 -1.22
C GLY A 158 -4.82 9.73 -0.39
N ASP A 159 -4.45 8.50 -0.64
CA ASP A 159 -3.39 7.78 0.06
C ASP A 159 -2.98 6.52 -0.74
N ASN A 160 -1.91 5.87 -0.26
CA ASN A 160 -1.41 4.66 -0.89
C ASN A 160 -2.35 3.45 -0.77
N ASP A 161 -3.36 3.47 0.11
CA ASP A 161 -4.39 2.41 0.16
C ASP A 161 -5.18 2.43 -1.15
N ARG A 162 -5.70 3.62 -1.54
CA ARG A 162 -6.45 3.78 -2.79
C ARG A 162 -5.57 3.62 -4.04
N LEU A 163 -4.32 4.13 -4.03
CA LEU A 163 -3.37 3.89 -5.11
C LEU A 163 -3.16 2.39 -5.33
N SER A 164 -2.98 1.62 -4.24
CA SER A 164 -2.82 0.17 -4.33
C SER A 164 -4.07 -0.53 -4.89
N ALA A 165 -5.27 -0.02 -4.56
CA ALA A 165 -6.52 -0.53 -5.09
C ALA A 165 -6.65 -0.29 -6.61
N ILE A 166 -6.28 0.89 -7.09
CA ILE A 166 -6.26 1.22 -8.53
C ILE A 166 -5.30 0.28 -9.26
N ILE A 167 -4.09 0.11 -8.72
CA ILE A 167 -3.08 -0.79 -9.29
C ILE A 167 -3.59 -2.22 -9.33
N ALA A 168 -4.08 -2.75 -8.19
CA ALA A 168 -4.55 -4.13 -8.08
C ALA A 168 -5.67 -4.44 -9.07
N SER A 169 -6.65 -3.54 -9.17
CA SER A 169 -7.76 -3.65 -10.12
C SER A 169 -7.28 -3.62 -11.57
N LYS A 170 -6.33 -2.72 -11.88
CA LYS A 170 -5.85 -2.54 -13.26
C LYS A 170 -5.00 -3.69 -13.76
N VAL A 171 -4.11 -4.22 -12.92
CA VAL A 171 -3.28 -5.39 -13.29
C VAL A 171 -4.05 -6.71 -13.15
N LYS A 172 -5.31 -6.67 -12.69
CA LYS A 172 -6.13 -7.84 -12.37
C LYS A 172 -5.37 -8.78 -11.44
N SER A 173 -4.90 -8.23 -10.31
CA SER A 173 -4.10 -8.99 -9.37
C SER A 173 -4.88 -10.19 -8.81
N LYS A 174 -4.16 -11.23 -8.41
CA LYS A 174 -4.72 -12.39 -7.73
C LYS A 174 -5.27 -12.03 -6.34
N MET A 175 -4.61 -11.06 -5.69
CA MET A 175 -4.97 -10.56 -4.36
C MET A 175 -4.32 -9.19 -4.14
N LEU A 176 -5.01 -8.35 -3.34
CA LEU A 176 -4.40 -7.17 -2.70
C LEU A 176 -4.16 -7.49 -1.22
N ILE A 177 -2.93 -7.30 -0.74
CA ILE A 177 -2.55 -7.42 0.67
C ILE A 177 -2.25 -6.02 1.20
N ILE A 178 -3.01 -5.56 2.19
CA ILE A 178 -2.81 -4.27 2.85
C ILE A 178 -2.20 -4.52 4.22
N LEU A 179 -0.92 -4.23 4.36
CA LEU A 179 -0.18 -4.36 5.62
C LEU A 179 -0.31 -3.08 6.45
N SER A 180 -0.73 -3.24 7.68
CA SER A 180 -0.97 -2.21 8.68
C SER A 180 -0.29 -2.57 10.01
N ASP A 181 -0.42 -1.72 11.02
CA ASP A 181 0.06 -1.93 12.39
C ASP A 181 -0.99 -2.60 13.30
N VAL A 182 -2.12 -3.00 12.72
CA VAL A 182 -3.19 -3.73 13.41
C VAL A 182 -3.45 -5.08 12.74
N ASP A 183 -3.95 -6.05 13.48
CA ASP A 183 -4.14 -7.41 12.96
C ASP A 183 -5.22 -7.52 11.89
N GLY A 184 -6.10 -6.53 11.77
CA GLY A 184 -7.18 -6.48 10.79
C GLY A 184 -8.28 -5.53 11.22
N TYR A 185 -9.48 -5.73 10.70
CA TYR A 185 -10.67 -4.94 11.06
C TYR A 185 -11.30 -5.51 12.33
N TYR A 186 -11.57 -4.63 13.30
CA TYR A 186 -12.23 -4.98 14.56
C TYR A 186 -13.64 -4.38 14.60
N GLU A 187 -14.58 -5.20 14.99
CA GLU A 187 -15.93 -4.75 15.39
C GLU A 187 -16.02 -4.64 16.91
N THR A 188 -16.77 -3.65 17.37
CA THR A 188 -17.09 -3.50 18.78
C THR A 188 -18.41 -4.24 19.05
N ALA A 189 -18.35 -5.28 19.89
CA ALA A 189 -19.53 -6.02 20.33
C ALA A 189 -20.40 -5.15 21.29
N PRO A 190 -21.68 -5.51 21.54
CA PRO A 190 -22.54 -4.75 22.44
C PRO A 190 -22.01 -4.60 23.87
N ASP A 191 -21.16 -5.53 24.31
CA ASP A 191 -20.46 -5.51 25.60
C ASP A 191 -19.23 -4.58 25.62
N GLY A 192 -18.93 -3.87 24.52
CA GLY A 192 -17.78 -3.00 24.37
C GLY A 192 -16.48 -3.71 24.00
N THR A 193 -16.48 -5.05 23.92
CA THR A 193 -15.27 -5.80 23.51
C THR A 193 -15.00 -5.65 22.02
N LYS A 194 -13.71 -5.57 21.67
CA LYS A 194 -13.28 -5.54 20.25
C LYS A 194 -12.97 -6.97 19.81
N ARG A 195 -13.60 -7.37 18.71
CA ARG A 195 -13.38 -8.69 18.09
C ARG A 195 -12.83 -8.53 16.69
N LEU A 196 -11.76 -9.27 16.38
CA LEU A 196 -11.20 -9.30 15.04
C LEU A 196 -12.17 -10.02 14.09
N VAL A 197 -12.58 -9.32 13.04
CA VAL A 197 -13.41 -9.89 11.96
C VAL A 197 -12.50 -10.64 11.00
N LYS A 198 -12.61 -11.95 10.95
CA LYS A 198 -11.75 -12.80 10.11
C LYS A 198 -12.13 -12.73 8.64
N GLU A 199 -13.42 -12.71 8.33
CA GLU A 199 -13.93 -12.70 6.96
C GLU A 199 -15.08 -11.70 6.79
N ILE A 200 -15.01 -10.91 5.73
CA ILE A 200 -16.08 -10.00 5.29
C ILE A 200 -16.54 -10.47 3.91
N ARG A 201 -17.76 -11.01 3.84
CA ARG A 201 -18.37 -11.48 2.58
C ARG A 201 -19.01 -10.35 1.78
N VAL A 202 -19.57 -9.37 2.47
CA VAL A 202 -20.17 -8.18 1.87
C VAL A 202 -19.72 -6.96 2.66
N LEU A 203 -18.86 -6.16 2.05
CA LEU A 203 -18.40 -4.92 2.65
C LEU A 203 -19.42 -3.80 2.38
N ASN A 204 -20.12 -3.37 3.41
CA ASN A 204 -21.15 -2.34 3.33
C ASN A 204 -20.64 -0.97 3.82
N ASN A 205 -21.40 0.09 3.46
CA ASN A 205 -21.02 1.46 3.80
C ASN A 205 -21.11 1.75 5.31
N SER A 206 -21.91 1.00 6.09
CA SER A 206 -21.97 1.17 7.54
C SER A 206 -20.68 0.73 8.20
N MET A 207 -20.09 -0.41 7.82
CA MET A 207 -18.77 -0.86 8.30
C MET A 207 -17.70 0.20 8.05
N ILE A 208 -17.69 0.80 6.86
CA ILE A 208 -16.75 1.87 6.50
C ILE A 208 -16.96 3.12 7.37
N LYS A 209 -18.22 3.48 7.65
CA LYS A 209 -18.53 4.62 8.52
C LYS A 209 -18.10 4.39 9.97
N TYR A 210 -18.30 3.19 10.51
CA TYR A 210 -17.91 2.85 11.88
C TYR A 210 -16.40 2.73 12.06
N ALA A 211 -15.63 2.47 10.99
CA ALA A 211 -14.18 2.43 11.04
C ALA A 211 -13.50 3.81 11.23
N LYS A 212 -14.26 4.91 11.34
CA LYS A 212 -13.73 6.23 11.68
C LYS A 212 -13.14 6.20 13.09
N GLY A 213 -11.81 6.48 13.20
CA GLY A 213 -11.12 6.62 14.48
C GLY A 213 -10.26 5.45 14.92
N GLN A 214 -10.14 4.38 14.14
CA GLN A 214 -9.23 3.28 14.44
C GLN A 214 -7.90 3.46 13.69
N GLY A 215 -6.88 3.98 14.36
CA GLY A 215 -5.52 4.09 13.84
C GLY A 215 -4.98 5.53 13.82
N ALA A 216 -3.89 5.77 14.57
CA ALA A 216 -3.43 7.13 14.90
C ALA A 216 -2.17 7.63 14.16
N LEU A 217 -1.47 6.82 13.35
CA LEU A 217 -0.12 7.17 12.86
C LEU A 217 0.03 7.33 11.33
N GLY A 218 -1.06 7.41 10.55
CA GLY A 218 -0.97 7.60 9.11
C GLY A 218 -2.18 8.33 8.55
N ARG A 219 -2.10 8.85 7.30
CA ARG A 219 -3.24 9.41 6.55
C ARG A 219 -4.33 8.38 6.28
N GLY A 220 -4.00 7.06 6.26
CA GLY A 220 -4.90 5.95 5.99
C GLY A 220 -5.29 5.19 7.25
N GLY A 221 -6.38 5.60 7.93
CA GLY A 221 -7.00 4.81 8.99
C GLY A 221 -7.69 3.54 8.45
N MET A 222 -8.34 2.78 9.32
CA MET A 222 -9.08 1.58 8.89
C MET A 222 -10.15 1.90 7.83
N LYS A 223 -10.76 3.10 7.89
CA LYS A 223 -11.72 3.56 6.89
C LYS A 223 -11.15 3.55 5.47
N SER A 224 -9.96 4.14 5.27
CA SER A 224 -9.28 4.18 3.96
C SER A 224 -8.99 2.77 3.43
N LYS A 225 -8.54 1.86 4.32
CA LYS A 225 -8.27 0.46 3.95
C LYS A 225 -9.53 -0.28 3.50
N LEU A 226 -10.64 -0.06 4.20
CA LEU A 226 -11.93 -0.65 3.81
C LEU A 226 -12.47 -0.03 2.52
N GLU A 227 -12.31 1.28 2.29
CA GLU A 227 -12.66 1.93 1.02
C GLU A 227 -11.84 1.35 -0.14
N ALA A 228 -10.53 1.23 0.03
CA ALA A 228 -9.66 0.58 -0.95
C ALA A 228 -10.06 -0.89 -1.20
N ALA A 229 -10.30 -1.64 -0.13
CA ALA A 229 -10.74 -3.03 -0.22
C ALA A 229 -12.08 -3.17 -0.96
N LYS A 230 -13.02 -2.24 -0.77
CA LYS A 230 -14.31 -2.23 -1.47
C LYS A 230 -14.12 -2.09 -2.98
N ILE A 231 -13.30 -1.11 -3.42
CA ILE A 231 -12.98 -0.88 -4.84
C ILE A 231 -12.46 -2.18 -5.48
N VAL A 232 -11.52 -2.86 -4.81
CA VAL A 232 -10.88 -4.07 -5.33
C VAL A 232 -11.82 -5.27 -5.33
N ALA A 233 -12.58 -5.45 -4.23
CA ALA A 233 -13.55 -6.55 -4.13
C ALA A 233 -14.64 -6.46 -5.20
N GLU A 234 -15.08 -5.26 -5.56
CA GLU A 234 -16.05 -5.01 -6.65
C GLU A 234 -15.51 -5.42 -8.03
N THR A 235 -14.19 -5.50 -8.20
CA THR A 235 -13.55 -6.01 -9.44
C THR A 235 -13.31 -7.54 -9.42
N GLY A 236 -13.81 -8.24 -8.40
CA GLY A 236 -13.68 -9.68 -8.30
C GLY A 236 -12.36 -10.15 -7.67
N ILE A 237 -11.61 -9.28 -7.01
CA ILE A 237 -10.31 -9.57 -6.42
C ILE A 237 -10.43 -9.60 -4.89
N PRO A 238 -9.94 -10.66 -4.22
CA PRO A 238 -9.91 -10.70 -2.75
C PRO A 238 -8.89 -9.73 -2.18
N VAL A 239 -9.19 -9.19 -0.98
CA VAL A 239 -8.29 -8.32 -0.24
C VAL A 239 -8.04 -8.89 1.15
N VAL A 240 -6.82 -8.76 1.66
CA VAL A 240 -6.48 -9.10 3.04
C VAL A 240 -5.86 -7.88 3.73
N ILE A 241 -6.39 -7.51 4.89
CA ILE A 241 -5.81 -6.50 5.78
C ILE A 241 -5.18 -7.25 6.95
N ALA A 242 -3.87 -7.03 7.18
CA ALA A 242 -3.14 -7.78 8.20
C ALA A 242 -2.02 -6.96 8.84
N ASN A 243 -1.49 -7.47 9.95
CA ASN A 243 -0.39 -6.83 10.68
C ASN A 243 0.95 -7.10 9.98
N GLY A 244 1.47 -6.06 9.33
CA GLY A 244 2.74 -6.13 8.59
C GLY A 244 3.99 -6.24 9.46
N LYS A 245 3.86 -6.07 10.79
CA LYS A 245 4.97 -6.27 11.74
C LYS A 245 5.18 -7.74 12.10
N ARG A 246 4.20 -8.62 11.78
CA ARG A 246 4.36 -10.07 11.98
C ARG A 246 5.39 -10.63 10.99
N PRO A 247 6.32 -11.45 11.46
CA PRO A 247 7.19 -12.21 10.56
C PRO A 247 6.35 -13.18 9.70
N ASN A 248 6.76 -13.37 8.46
CA ASN A 248 6.13 -14.30 7.50
C ASN A 248 4.65 -14.04 7.17
N ILE A 249 4.11 -12.86 7.50
CA ILE A 249 2.68 -12.56 7.31
C ILE A 249 2.23 -12.71 5.86
N ILE A 250 3.05 -12.29 4.88
CA ILE A 250 2.70 -12.40 3.46
C ILE A 250 2.61 -13.88 3.07
N LYS A 251 3.57 -14.69 3.53
CA LYS A 251 3.57 -16.13 3.29
C LYS A 251 2.34 -16.80 3.91
N GLU A 252 2.05 -16.52 5.20
CA GLU A 252 0.88 -17.05 5.89
C GLU A 252 -0.42 -16.75 5.14
N ILE A 253 -0.58 -15.51 4.62
CA ILE A 253 -1.74 -15.10 3.83
C ILE A 253 -1.84 -15.92 2.54
N LEU A 254 -0.73 -16.09 1.81
CA LEU A 254 -0.73 -16.82 0.54
C LEU A 254 -0.92 -18.33 0.73
N ASP A 255 -0.50 -18.87 1.85
CA ASP A 255 -0.72 -20.28 2.24
C ASP A 255 -2.15 -20.52 2.76
N GLY A 256 -2.97 -19.47 2.88
CA GLY A 256 -4.38 -19.56 3.28
C GLY A 256 -4.61 -19.63 4.80
N ALA A 257 -3.62 -19.24 5.61
CA ALA A 257 -3.76 -19.20 7.07
C ALA A 257 -4.86 -18.22 7.51
N ASP A 258 -5.50 -18.49 8.63
CA ASP A 258 -6.54 -17.64 9.24
C ASP A 258 -5.91 -16.42 9.96
N VAL A 259 -5.30 -15.54 9.19
CA VAL A 259 -4.65 -14.31 9.65
C VAL A 259 -5.27 -13.07 9.02
N GLY A 260 -5.32 -12.00 9.79
CA GLY A 260 -5.90 -10.74 9.28
C GLY A 260 -7.42 -10.75 9.15
N THR A 261 -7.91 -9.83 8.34
CA THR A 261 -9.30 -9.74 7.86
C THR A 261 -9.31 -9.96 6.35
N LYS A 262 -9.95 -11.03 5.89
CA LYS A 262 -10.13 -11.33 4.48
C LYS A 262 -11.44 -10.75 3.98
N ILE A 263 -11.39 -9.90 2.98
CA ILE A 263 -12.54 -9.37 2.26
C ILE A 263 -12.70 -10.18 0.97
N LEU A 264 -13.83 -10.86 0.83
CA LEU A 264 -14.12 -11.68 -0.33
C LEU A 264 -14.50 -10.82 -1.53
N PRO A 265 -14.19 -11.29 -2.76
CA PRO A 265 -14.63 -10.62 -3.97
C PRO A 265 -16.17 -10.56 -4.01
N ALA A 266 -16.71 -9.46 -4.50
CA ALA A 266 -18.15 -9.37 -4.77
C ALA A 266 -18.52 -10.47 -5.76
N LYS A 267 -19.63 -11.18 -5.50
CA LYS A 267 -20.14 -12.17 -6.47
C LYS A 267 -20.46 -11.44 -7.76
N SER A 268 -19.94 -11.93 -8.88
CA SER A 268 -20.36 -11.49 -10.21
C SER A 268 -21.88 -11.65 -10.29
N LYS A 269 -22.57 -10.55 -10.63
CA LYS A 269 -24.01 -10.58 -10.93
C LYS A 269 -24.24 -11.30 -12.23
#